data_e069313a38f09e4bd93d0377323f3038
#
_entry.id   e069313a38f09e4bd93d0377323f3038
#
_cell.length_a   1.000
_cell.length_b   1.000
_cell.length_c   1.000
_cell.angle_alpha   90.00
_cell.angle_beta   90.00
_cell.angle_gamma   90.00
#
_symmetry.space_group_name_H-M   'P 1'
#
loop_
_entity.id
_entity.type
_entity.pdbx_description
1 polymer ?
#
loop_
_entity_poly.entity_id
_entity_poly.type
_entity_poly.pdbx_seq_one_letter_code
_entity_poly.pdbx_strand_id
1 'polypeptide(L)'
;WLIAGMLAGRKYFFLSGKVFSMISEYSVPRRPGNNSMGVNSIDVFKMPRMAKTEYDRLIEDQYICRIAFKGDLYPHIAPFLYIFDGRFMYFLSSNYGRKVQYFRDNPLVTVEIEHYSPDLSLFSFVSLPGRLVQIEDPDKKREVKERFVGLIKSRNLSPNVMSALGHSPEEPVEALLQGEKNSVWKLTAVKVEKIMGLKGHRSQPERPA
;
A
#
# COMPACT_ATOMS: atom_id res chain seq x y z
N TRP A 1 34.86 -15.80 -3.58
CA TRP A 1 35.22 -15.83 -2.15
C TRP A 1 34.95 -14.45 -1.58
N LEU A 2 34.04 -14.39 -0.60
CA LEU A 2 33.71 -13.18 0.14
C LEU A 2 34.65 -13.14 1.35
N ILE A 3 35.53 -12.14 1.40
CA ILE A 3 36.37 -11.90 2.59
C ILE A 3 35.80 -10.67 3.28
N ALA A 4 35.27 -10.83 4.47
CA ALA A 4 34.82 -9.74 5.32
C ALA A 4 35.98 -9.43 6.32
N GLY A 5 36.46 -8.20 6.31
CA GLY A 5 37.46 -7.71 7.26
C GLY A 5 36.92 -6.55 8.09
N MET A 6 37.24 -6.53 9.37
CA MET A 6 36.91 -5.43 10.29
C MET A 6 38.20 -4.71 10.65
N LEU A 7 38.36 -3.46 10.27
CA LEU A 7 39.40 -2.56 10.77
C LEU A 7 38.79 -1.27 11.27
N ALA A 8 39.13 -0.89 12.49
CA ALA A 8 38.70 0.36 13.14
C ALA A 8 37.20 0.60 13.19
N GLY A 9 36.38 -0.43 13.51
CA GLY A 9 34.95 -0.28 13.72
C GLY A 9 34.09 -0.12 12.45
N ARG A 10 34.64 -0.31 11.26
CA ARG A 10 33.95 -0.21 9.97
C ARG A 10 33.91 -1.57 9.28
N LYS A 11 32.73 -1.96 8.73
CA LYS A 11 32.56 -3.16 7.91
C LYS A 11 32.85 -2.81 6.43
N TYR A 12 33.78 -3.55 5.79
CA TYR A 12 34.07 -3.43 4.38
C TYR A 12 33.65 -4.71 3.65
N PHE A 13 33.05 -4.56 2.48
CA PHE A 13 32.72 -5.66 1.57
C PHE A 13 33.51 -5.48 0.28
N PHE A 14 34.20 -6.54 -0.15
CA PHE A 14 34.94 -6.57 -1.42
C PHE A 14 34.13 -7.33 -2.47
N LEU A 15 33.78 -6.69 -3.55
CA LEU A 15 33.30 -7.33 -4.77
C LEU A 15 34.07 -6.76 -5.97
N SER A 16 34.71 -7.65 -6.73
CA SER A 16 35.38 -7.35 -8.00
C SER A 16 36.34 -6.15 -8.00
N GLY A 17 37.28 -6.08 -7.04
CA GLY A 17 38.39 -5.13 -7.11
C GLY A 17 38.07 -3.65 -6.89
N LYS A 18 36.83 -3.31 -6.46
CA LYS A 18 36.49 -1.94 -6.06
C LYS A 18 36.07 -1.91 -4.59
N VAL A 19 36.64 -0.97 -3.85
CA VAL A 19 36.32 -0.71 -2.44
C VAL A 19 35.09 0.22 -2.41
N PHE A 20 33.99 -0.25 -1.90
CA PHE A 20 32.83 0.62 -1.58
C PHE A 20 32.85 0.89 -0.08
N SER A 21 33.07 2.14 0.30
CA SER A 21 32.82 2.61 1.67
C SER A 21 31.39 3.10 1.78
N MET A 22 30.57 2.34 2.49
CA MET A 22 29.26 2.85 2.91
C MET A 22 29.49 3.72 4.15
N ILE A 23 29.44 5.03 3.98
CA ILE A 23 29.42 5.97 5.10
C ILE A 23 28.08 5.82 5.80
N SER A 24 28.08 5.08 6.91
CA SER A 24 26.97 5.07 7.86
C SER A 24 27.17 6.24 8.83
N GLU A 25 26.83 7.44 8.40
CA GLU A 25 26.67 8.57 9.31
C GLU A 25 25.20 9.03 9.28
N TYR A 26 24.33 8.22 9.87
CA TYR A 26 23.13 8.76 10.51
C TYR A 26 23.35 8.65 12.02
N SER A 27 24.12 9.58 12.58
CA SER A 27 24.02 9.88 14.01
C SER A 27 22.70 10.58 14.22
N VAL A 28 21.74 9.85 14.79
CA VAL A 28 20.52 10.47 15.34
C VAL A 28 20.99 11.48 16.39
N PRO A 29 20.75 12.78 16.25
CA PRO A 29 21.11 13.75 17.26
C PRO A 29 20.38 13.38 18.55
N ARG A 30 21.12 13.19 19.65
CA ARG A 30 20.54 13.07 20.99
C ARG A 30 19.76 14.35 21.24
N ARG A 31 18.50 14.23 21.64
CA ARG A 31 17.70 15.37 22.08
C ARG A 31 18.48 16.11 23.17
N PRO A 32 18.77 17.40 23.01
CA PRO A 32 19.32 18.18 24.10
C PRO A 32 18.28 18.24 25.23
N GLY A 33 18.77 18.13 26.46
CA GLY A 33 17.94 18.23 27.65
C GLY A 33 17.15 19.55 27.66
N ASN A 34 15.97 19.51 28.24
CA ASN A 34 15.06 20.63 28.46
C ASN A 34 15.77 21.84 29.09
N ASN A 35 16.20 22.79 28.25
CA ASN A 35 16.37 24.16 28.67
C ASN A 35 15.24 24.97 28.06
N SER A 36 14.37 25.44 28.95
CA SER A 36 13.25 26.33 28.66
C SER A 36 13.72 27.71 28.20
N MET A 37 14.10 27.81 26.92
CA MET A 37 14.07 29.06 26.18
C MET A 37 12.92 28.98 25.21
N GLY A 38 12.06 30.02 25.21
CA GLY A 38 10.84 30.08 24.42
C GLY A 38 11.10 29.80 22.96
N VAL A 39 10.86 28.56 22.57
CA VAL A 39 10.77 28.18 21.18
C VAL A 39 9.44 28.72 20.69
N ASN A 40 9.48 29.76 19.87
CA ASN A 40 8.33 30.15 19.05
C ASN A 40 7.80 28.88 18.43
N SER A 41 6.63 28.41 18.85
CA SER A 41 5.97 27.26 18.27
C SER A 41 5.75 27.59 16.80
N ILE A 42 6.54 26.94 15.92
CA ILE A 42 6.29 27.01 14.47
C ILE A 42 4.88 26.44 14.32
N ASP A 43 3.95 27.29 13.95
CA ASP A 43 2.56 26.89 13.69
C ASP A 43 2.56 26.08 12.40
N VAL A 44 2.61 24.74 12.56
CA VAL A 44 2.61 23.80 11.43
C VAL A 44 1.17 23.63 10.96
N PHE A 45 0.90 24.05 9.74
CA PHE A 45 -0.39 23.81 9.11
C PHE A 45 -0.67 22.29 9.06
N LYS A 46 -1.76 21.86 9.67
CA LYS A 46 -2.19 20.46 9.68
C LYS A 46 -3.24 20.25 8.59
N MET A 47 -3.00 19.29 7.72
CA MET A 47 -3.99 18.92 6.71
C MET A 47 -5.31 18.48 7.37
N PRO A 48 -6.46 18.90 6.79
CA PRO A 48 -7.77 18.49 7.27
C PRO A 48 -7.92 16.96 7.23
N ARG A 49 -8.53 16.40 8.26
CA ARG A 49 -8.91 14.99 8.28
C ARG A 49 -10.20 14.78 7.51
N MET A 50 -10.31 13.65 6.85
CA MET A 50 -11.54 13.19 6.21
C MET A 50 -12.52 12.70 7.28
N ALA A 51 -13.80 13.05 7.10
CA ALA A 51 -14.89 12.42 7.83
C ALA A 51 -15.09 10.97 7.36
N LYS A 52 -15.77 10.14 8.17
CA LYS A 52 -16.03 8.75 7.80
C LYS A 52 -16.69 8.59 6.44
N THR A 53 -17.71 9.37 6.16
CA THR A 53 -18.43 9.37 4.88
C THR A 53 -17.54 9.72 3.67
N GLU A 54 -16.52 10.56 3.88
CA GLU A 54 -15.60 10.95 2.82
C GLU A 54 -14.61 9.83 2.47
N TYR A 55 -14.02 9.18 3.48
CA TYR A 55 -13.12 8.07 3.18
C TYR A 55 -13.85 6.79 2.77
N ASP A 56 -15.07 6.54 3.26
CA ASP A 56 -15.92 5.45 2.76
C ASP A 56 -16.17 5.63 1.26
N ARG A 57 -16.55 6.85 0.84
CA ARG A 57 -16.74 7.18 -0.57
C ARG A 57 -15.46 7.00 -1.40
N LEU A 58 -14.31 7.43 -0.87
CA LEU A 58 -13.03 7.21 -1.54
C LEU A 58 -12.77 5.71 -1.76
N ILE A 59 -13.08 4.86 -0.76
CA ILE A 59 -12.93 3.40 -0.88
C ILE A 59 -13.88 2.82 -1.93
N GLU A 60 -15.10 3.35 -2.05
CA GLU A 60 -16.10 2.88 -3.02
C GLU A 60 -15.77 3.32 -4.45
N ASP A 61 -15.27 4.54 -4.63
CA ASP A 61 -15.02 5.14 -5.94
C ASP A 61 -13.74 4.59 -6.62
N GLN A 62 -12.75 4.17 -5.82
CA GLN A 62 -11.47 3.66 -6.31
C GLN A 62 -11.50 2.13 -6.44
N TYR A 63 -10.55 1.58 -7.18
CA TYR A 63 -10.38 0.14 -7.39
C TYR A 63 -8.91 -0.31 -7.38
N ILE A 64 -7.99 0.63 -7.17
CA ILE A 64 -6.56 0.37 -7.00
C ILE A 64 -6.16 0.84 -5.60
N CYS A 65 -5.36 0.03 -4.94
CA CYS A 65 -4.76 0.37 -3.66
C CYS A 65 -3.29 -0.06 -3.63
N ARG A 66 -2.57 0.37 -2.60
CA ARG A 66 -1.24 -0.15 -2.26
C ARG A 66 -1.32 -0.87 -0.93
N ILE A 67 -0.75 -2.07 -0.88
CA ILE A 67 -0.64 -2.84 0.36
C ILE A 67 0.82 -2.82 0.81
N ALA A 68 1.04 -2.31 2.01
CA ALA A 68 2.34 -2.35 2.68
C ALA A 68 2.41 -3.58 3.58
N PHE A 69 3.34 -4.49 3.26
CA PHE A 69 3.66 -5.68 4.04
C PHE A 69 4.88 -5.42 4.92
N LYS A 70 4.95 -6.10 6.05
CA LYS A 70 6.16 -6.14 6.85
C LYS A 70 7.18 -7.04 6.16
N GLY A 71 8.23 -6.45 5.59
CA GLY A 71 9.38 -7.20 5.07
C GLY A 71 10.45 -7.37 6.13
N ASP A 72 11.52 -8.13 5.80
CA ASP A 72 12.62 -8.44 6.73
C ASP A 72 13.42 -7.20 7.12
N LEU A 73 13.98 -6.51 6.12
CA LEU A 73 14.76 -5.28 6.32
C LEU A 73 13.99 -4.02 5.95
N TYR A 74 13.16 -4.10 4.90
CA TYR A 74 12.39 -2.98 4.38
C TYR A 74 10.93 -3.36 4.23
N PRO A 75 9.99 -2.42 4.46
CA PRO A 75 8.60 -2.61 4.08
C PRO A 75 8.49 -2.94 2.59
N HIS A 76 7.63 -3.88 2.24
CA HIS A 76 7.33 -4.22 0.86
C HIS A 76 5.98 -3.64 0.48
N ILE A 77 5.95 -2.82 -0.57
CA ILE A 77 4.72 -2.19 -1.06
C ILE A 77 4.38 -2.79 -2.42
N ALA A 78 3.14 -3.23 -2.58
CA ALA A 78 2.64 -3.76 -3.83
C ALA A 78 1.28 -3.15 -4.19
N PRO A 79 1.05 -2.79 -5.48
CA PRO A 79 -0.25 -2.37 -5.96
C PRO A 79 -1.18 -3.57 -6.11
N PHE A 80 -2.46 -3.36 -5.82
CA PHE A 80 -3.52 -4.35 -5.98
C PHE A 80 -4.77 -3.72 -6.58
N LEU A 81 -5.47 -4.48 -7.41
CA LEU A 81 -6.89 -4.25 -7.63
C LEU A 81 -7.65 -4.74 -6.41
N TYR A 82 -8.72 -4.05 -6.06
CA TYR A 82 -9.62 -4.49 -5.01
C TYR A 82 -11.09 -4.31 -5.41
N ILE A 83 -11.93 -5.05 -4.71
CA ILE A 83 -13.37 -4.81 -4.66
C ILE A 83 -13.77 -4.55 -3.22
N PHE A 84 -14.76 -3.70 -3.03
CA PHE A 84 -15.39 -3.42 -1.75
C PHE A 84 -16.86 -3.85 -1.79
N ASP A 85 -17.33 -4.58 -0.77
CA ASP A 85 -18.72 -5.07 -0.72
C ASP A 85 -19.62 -4.25 0.22
N GLY A 86 -19.15 -3.06 0.64
CA GLY A 86 -19.80 -2.22 1.65
C GLY A 86 -19.31 -2.52 3.08
N ARG A 87 -18.60 -3.62 3.28
CA ARG A 87 -18.09 -4.06 4.59
C ARG A 87 -16.62 -4.48 4.57
N PHE A 88 -16.21 -5.22 3.56
CA PHE A 88 -14.88 -5.79 3.45
C PHE A 88 -14.24 -5.46 2.10
N MET A 89 -12.93 -5.31 2.12
CA MET A 89 -12.12 -5.24 0.92
C MET A 89 -11.57 -6.63 0.59
N TYR A 90 -11.62 -6.99 -0.69
CA TYR A 90 -11.10 -8.24 -1.22
C TYR A 90 -10.08 -7.96 -2.31
N PHE A 91 -9.06 -8.82 -2.38
CA PHE A 91 -7.95 -8.71 -3.32
C PHE A 91 -7.73 -10.04 -4.02
N LEU A 92 -7.36 -10.00 -5.30
CA LEU A 92 -6.79 -11.16 -5.98
C LEU A 92 -5.27 -11.06 -5.95
N SER A 93 -4.62 -12.13 -5.51
CA SER A 93 -3.17 -12.26 -5.52
C SER A 93 -2.76 -13.44 -6.37
N SER A 94 -1.78 -13.27 -7.26
CA SER A 94 -1.06 -14.42 -7.83
C SER A 94 -0.41 -15.23 -6.70
N ASN A 95 -0.29 -16.55 -6.90
CA ASN A 95 0.23 -17.48 -5.88
C ASN A 95 1.77 -17.52 -5.80
N TYR A 96 2.46 -16.49 -6.30
CA TYR A 96 3.92 -16.40 -6.32
C TYR A 96 4.42 -14.99 -5.91
N GLY A 97 5.72 -14.93 -5.64
CA GLY A 97 6.42 -13.69 -5.34
C GLY A 97 6.48 -13.34 -3.84
N ARG A 98 7.27 -12.32 -3.53
CA ARG A 98 7.58 -11.90 -2.15
C ARG A 98 6.34 -11.56 -1.33
N LYS A 99 5.31 -10.97 -1.95
CA LYS A 99 4.07 -10.60 -1.27
C LYS A 99 3.38 -11.80 -0.60
N VAL A 100 3.45 -13.00 -1.25
CA VAL A 100 2.86 -14.22 -0.72
C VAL A 100 3.63 -14.71 0.49
N GLN A 101 4.97 -14.63 0.43
CA GLN A 101 5.82 -14.99 1.57
C GLN A 101 5.55 -14.06 2.75
N TYR A 102 5.60 -12.73 2.54
CA TYR A 102 5.36 -11.76 3.61
C TYR A 102 3.96 -11.88 4.22
N PHE A 103 2.94 -12.19 3.40
CA PHE A 103 1.60 -12.49 3.90
C PHE A 103 1.59 -13.71 4.84
N ARG A 104 2.31 -14.79 4.48
CA ARG A 104 2.39 -15.99 5.31
C ARG A 104 3.15 -15.74 6.60
N ASP A 105 4.25 -15.00 6.54
CA ASP A 105 5.09 -14.69 7.69
C ASP A 105 4.41 -13.71 8.65
N ASN A 106 3.75 -12.69 8.11
CA ASN A 106 3.02 -11.70 8.89
C ASN A 106 1.85 -11.10 8.09
N PRO A 107 0.61 -11.48 8.40
CA PRO A 107 -0.57 -10.99 7.69
C PRO A 107 -1.02 -9.58 8.11
N LEU A 108 -0.32 -8.90 9.02
CA LEU A 108 -0.61 -7.51 9.37
C LEU A 108 -0.09 -6.58 8.30
N VAL A 109 -0.97 -5.75 7.78
CA VAL A 109 -0.70 -4.84 6.67
C VAL A 109 -1.30 -3.47 6.91
N THR A 110 -0.88 -2.52 6.09
CA THR A 110 -1.61 -1.27 5.90
C THR A 110 -1.99 -1.16 4.43
N VAL A 111 -3.28 -0.95 4.18
CA VAL A 111 -3.80 -0.68 2.84
C VAL A 111 -3.95 0.83 2.68
N GLU A 112 -3.42 1.36 1.60
CA GLU A 112 -3.53 2.76 1.25
C GLU A 112 -4.31 2.92 -0.05
N ILE A 113 -5.27 3.87 -0.07
CA ILE A 113 -6.06 4.24 -1.22
C ILE A 113 -5.93 5.76 -1.38
N GLU A 114 -5.68 6.20 -2.60
CA GLU A 114 -5.49 7.61 -2.91
C GLU A 114 -6.30 8.03 -4.13
N HIS A 115 -6.63 9.31 -4.17
CA HIS A 115 -7.13 10.01 -5.34
C HIS A 115 -6.52 11.40 -5.39
N TYR A 116 -6.06 11.82 -6.55
CA TYR A 116 -5.51 13.17 -6.74
C TYR A 116 -5.72 13.66 -8.17
N SER A 117 -5.89 14.99 -8.31
CA SER A 117 -5.82 15.66 -9.60
C SER A 117 -4.35 15.80 -10.04
N PRO A 118 -4.07 15.85 -11.37
CA PRO A 118 -2.69 15.94 -11.87
C PRO A 118 -1.91 17.15 -11.35
N ASP A 119 -2.60 18.23 -11.04
CA ASP A 119 -2.02 19.48 -10.50
C ASP A 119 -1.99 19.52 -8.97
N LEU A 120 -2.42 18.41 -8.30
CA LEU A 120 -2.55 18.28 -6.85
C LEU A 120 -3.44 19.34 -6.19
N SER A 121 -4.28 20.04 -6.96
CA SER A 121 -5.26 20.97 -6.40
C SER A 121 -6.31 20.27 -5.56
N LEU A 122 -6.58 19.01 -5.85
CA LEU A 122 -7.42 18.10 -5.07
C LEU A 122 -6.63 16.83 -4.82
N PHE A 123 -6.56 16.42 -3.57
CA PHE A 123 -6.05 15.10 -3.22
C PHE A 123 -6.73 14.59 -1.95
N SER A 124 -6.84 13.29 -1.89
CA SER A 124 -7.33 12.57 -0.72
C SER A 124 -6.64 11.21 -0.65
N PHE A 125 -6.34 10.76 0.55
CA PHE A 125 -5.86 9.42 0.76
C PHE A 125 -6.34 8.87 2.10
N VAL A 126 -6.49 7.56 2.18
CA VAL A 126 -6.85 6.86 3.39
C VAL A 126 -5.90 5.70 3.64
N SER A 127 -5.51 5.53 4.88
CA SER A 127 -4.63 4.46 5.36
C SER A 127 -5.40 3.56 6.32
N LEU A 128 -5.51 2.28 6.00
CA LEU A 128 -6.32 1.28 6.70
C LEU A 128 -5.40 0.17 7.25
N PRO A 129 -4.91 0.29 8.49
CA PRO A 129 -4.17 -0.81 9.12
C PRO A 129 -5.12 -1.94 9.49
N GLY A 130 -4.74 -3.17 9.12
CA GLY A 130 -5.59 -4.34 9.34
C GLY A 130 -4.83 -5.65 9.19
N ARG A 131 -5.58 -6.72 8.99
CA ARG A 131 -5.07 -8.08 8.82
C ARG A 131 -5.63 -8.68 7.54
N LEU A 132 -4.77 -9.23 6.70
CA LEU A 132 -5.19 -10.06 5.58
C LEU A 132 -5.54 -11.47 6.06
N VAL A 133 -6.58 -12.03 5.46
CA VAL A 133 -7.01 -13.41 5.65
C VAL A 133 -7.27 -14.02 4.27
N GLN A 134 -6.76 -15.21 4.02
CA GLN A 134 -7.09 -15.96 2.82
C GLN A 134 -8.49 -16.56 2.94
N ILE A 135 -9.27 -16.42 1.89
CA ILE A 135 -10.60 -17.05 1.79
C ILE A 135 -10.40 -18.47 1.28
N GLU A 136 -10.89 -19.44 2.04
CA GLU A 136 -10.82 -20.84 1.65
C GLU A 136 -12.14 -21.38 1.12
N ASP A 137 -13.27 -20.80 1.52
CA ASP A 137 -14.60 -21.16 1.08
C ASP A 137 -14.73 -21.03 -0.45
N PRO A 138 -15.06 -22.13 -1.18
CA PRO A 138 -15.07 -22.14 -2.64
C PRO A 138 -16.14 -21.21 -3.24
N ASP A 139 -17.32 -21.15 -2.61
CA ASP A 139 -18.43 -20.32 -3.10
C ASP A 139 -18.09 -18.85 -2.93
N LYS A 140 -17.50 -18.47 -1.80
CA LYS A 140 -17.03 -17.10 -1.58
C LYS A 140 -15.86 -16.73 -2.48
N LYS A 141 -14.92 -17.64 -2.75
CA LYS A 141 -13.86 -17.43 -3.75
C LYS A 141 -14.45 -17.11 -5.12
N ARG A 142 -15.42 -17.91 -5.53
CA ARG A 142 -16.09 -17.76 -6.82
C ARG A 142 -16.82 -16.43 -6.90
N GLU A 143 -17.64 -16.09 -5.91
CA GLU A 143 -18.35 -14.81 -5.84
C GLU A 143 -17.39 -13.62 -5.99
N VAL A 144 -16.28 -13.62 -5.24
CA VAL A 144 -15.29 -12.56 -5.30
C VAL A 144 -14.63 -12.48 -6.68
N LYS A 145 -14.24 -13.61 -7.28
CA LYS A 145 -13.68 -13.67 -8.63
C LYS A 145 -14.66 -13.14 -9.68
N GLU A 146 -15.95 -13.47 -9.60
CA GLU A 146 -17.00 -12.95 -10.48
C GLU A 146 -17.11 -11.42 -10.39
N ARG A 147 -17.00 -10.85 -9.19
CA ARG A 147 -16.97 -9.39 -9.00
C ARG A 147 -15.72 -8.75 -9.63
N PHE A 148 -14.55 -9.40 -9.58
CA PHE A 148 -13.36 -8.91 -10.28
C PHE A 148 -13.52 -8.94 -11.81
N VAL A 149 -14.13 -10.00 -12.35
CA VAL A 149 -14.49 -10.06 -13.78
C VAL A 149 -15.41 -8.90 -14.13
N GLY A 150 -16.45 -8.65 -13.31
CA GLY A 150 -17.36 -7.53 -13.49
C GLY A 150 -16.65 -6.16 -13.43
N LEU A 151 -15.74 -5.96 -12.48
CA LEU A 151 -14.93 -4.74 -12.35
C LEU A 151 -14.09 -4.49 -13.61
N ILE A 152 -13.35 -5.51 -14.06
CA ILE A 152 -12.46 -5.39 -15.23
C ILE A 152 -13.26 -5.01 -16.48
N LYS A 153 -14.41 -5.64 -16.68
CA LYS A 153 -15.31 -5.36 -17.81
C LYS A 153 -15.96 -3.98 -17.71
N SER A 154 -16.55 -3.65 -16.59
CA SER A 154 -17.28 -2.38 -16.39
C SER A 154 -16.38 -1.15 -16.48
N ARG A 155 -15.12 -1.28 -16.06
CA ARG A 155 -14.11 -0.21 -16.14
C ARG A 155 -13.32 -0.25 -17.45
N ASN A 156 -13.60 -1.20 -18.34
CA ASN A 156 -12.89 -1.42 -19.62
C ASN A 156 -11.37 -1.43 -19.42
N LEU A 157 -10.90 -2.19 -18.40
CA LEU A 157 -9.48 -2.25 -18.06
C LEU A 157 -8.70 -2.98 -19.17
N SER A 158 -7.46 -2.54 -19.41
CA SER A 158 -6.58 -3.17 -20.39
C SER A 158 -6.36 -4.66 -20.06
N PRO A 159 -6.25 -5.55 -21.08
CA PRO A 159 -5.87 -6.95 -20.87
C PRO A 159 -4.59 -7.14 -20.07
N ASN A 160 -3.71 -6.15 -20.01
CA ASN A 160 -2.50 -6.20 -19.18
C ASN A 160 -2.78 -6.39 -17.68
N VAL A 161 -4.00 -6.11 -17.21
CA VAL A 161 -4.40 -6.41 -15.84
C VAL A 161 -4.31 -7.90 -15.53
N MET A 162 -4.53 -8.76 -16.53
CA MET A 162 -4.43 -10.22 -16.38
C MET A 162 -3.01 -10.65 -16.01
N SER A 163 -1.98 -10.00 -16.55
CA SER A 163 -0.58 -10.27 -16.21
C SER A 163 -0.29 -10.00 -14.74
N ALA A 164 -0.83 -8.92 -14.19
CA ALA A 164 -0.70 -8.61 -12.75
C ALA A 164 -1.35 -9.68 -11.85
N LEU A 165 -2.33 -10.40 -12.41
CA LEU A 165 -3.05 -11.48 -11.75
C LEU A 165 -2.46 -12.88 -12.05
N GLY A 166 -1.37 -12.96 -12.81
CA GLY A 166 -0.68 -14.22 -13.11
C GLY A 166 -1.30 -15.01 -14.29
N HIS A 167 -2.04 -14.31 -15.15
CA HIS A 167 -2.62 -14.84 -16.39
C HIS A 167 -1.98 -14.20 -17.62
N SER A 168 -2.04 -14.86 -18.79
CA SER A 168 -1.67 -14.19 -20.04
C SER A 168 -2.63 -13.05 -20.36
N PRO A 169 -2.16 -11.91 -20.91
CA PRO A 169 -3.05 -10.87 -21.41
C PRO A 169 -4.00 -11.35 -22.52
N GLU A 170 -3.67 -12.46 -23.18
CA GLU A 170 -4.47 -13.08 -24.23
C GLU A 170 -5.59 -13.97 -23.69
N GLU A 171 -5.52 -14.38 -22.41
CA GLU A 171 -6.58 -15.14 -21.76
C GLU A 171 -7.82 -14.25 -21.57
N PRO A 172 -9.05 -14.80 -21.81
CA PRO A 172 -10.26 -14.07 -21.52
C PRO A 172 -10.36 -13.78 -20.02
N VAL A 173 -11.01 -12.67 -19.65
CA VAL A 173 -11.14 -12.27 -18.22
C VAL A 173 -11.81 -13.36 -17.39
N GLU A 174 -12.70 -14.16 -17.97
CA GLU A 174 -13.35 -15.30 -17.36
C GLU A 174 -12.39 -16.41 -16.90
N ALA A 175 -11.16 -16.43 -17.43
CA ALA A 175 -10.14 -17.36 -16.97
C ALA A 175 -9.81 -17.16 -15.47
N LEU A 176 -10.11 -15.99 -14.89
CA LEU A 176 -10.02 -15.74 -13.44
C LEU A 176 -10.92 -16.67 -12.61
N LEU A 177 -12.04 -17.13 -13.19
CA LEU A 177 -12.97 -18.03 -12.51
C LEU A 177 -12.44 -19.46 -12.46
N GLN A 178 -11.49 -19.80 -13.30
CA GLN A 178 -10.98 -21.15 -13.47
C GLN A 178 -9.65 -21.34 -12.72
N GLY A 179 -9.47 -22.53 -12.18
CA GLY A 179 -8.20 -22.94 -11.55
C GLY A 179 -7.83 -22.21 -10.26
N GLU A 180 -6.61 -22.50 -9.81
CA GLU A 180 -6.05 -22.00 -8.54
C GLU A 180 -4.84 -21.05 -8.76
N LYS A 181 -4.79 -20.35 -9.91
CA LYS A 181 -3.71 -19.38 -10.20
C LYS A 181 -3.71 -18.20 -9.22
N ASN A 182 -4.87 -17.91 -8.61
CA ASN A 182 -5.07 -16.77 -7.72
C ASN A 182 -5.61 -17.19 -6.37
N SER A 183 -5.06 -16.59 -5.33
CA SER A 183 -5.65 -16.58 -3.99
C SER A 183 -6.55 -15.36 -3.82
N VAL A 184 -7.66 -15.55 -3.11
CA VAL A 184 -8.54 -14.46 -2.67
C VAL A 184 -8.16 -14.08 -1.25
N TRP A 185 -7.79 -12.82 -1.04
CA TRP A 185 -7.52 -12.28 0.28
C TRP A 185 -8.61 -11.29 0.68
N LYS A 186 -8.86 -11.21 1.98
CA LYS A 186 -9.81 -10.28 2.59
C LYS A 186 -9.11 -9.45 3.67
N LEU A 187 -9.33 -8.13 3.69
CA LEU A 187 -8.91 -7.26 4.79
C LEU A 187 -9.91 -7.38 5.94
N THR A 188 -9.40 -7.70 7.12
CA THR A 188 -10.17 -7.84 8.37
C THR A 188 -9.50 -7.09 9.51
N ALA A 189 -10.16 -7.03 10.66
CA ALA A 189 -9.63 -6.44 11.89
C ALA A 189 -9.04 -5.04 11.68
N VAL A 190 -9.68 -4.24 10.79
CA VAL A 190 -9.29 -2.84 10.59
C VAL A 190 -9.49 -2.10 11.91
N LYS A 191 -8.42 -1.45 12.38
CA LYS A 191 -8.45 -0.64 13.60
C LYS A 191 -9.02 0.72 13.28
N VAL A 192 -10.33 0.88 13.49
CA VAL A 192 -11.07 2.11 13.12
C VAL A 192 -10.45 3.34 13.74
N GLU A 193 -9.97 3.25 14.98
CA GLU A 193 -9.27 4.33 15.68
C GLU A 193 -7.90 4.70 15.08
N LYS A 194 -7.38 3.86 14.19
CA LYS A 194 -6.12 4.05 13.47
C LYS A 194 -6.30 4.41 12.00
N ILE A 195 -7.55 4.50 11.52
CA ILE A 195 -7.80 4.97 10.16
C ILE A 195 -7.37 6.42 10.07
N MET A 196 -6.54 6.72 9.07
CA MET A 196 -6.10 8.07 8.77
C MET A 196 -6.52 8.42 7.36
N GLY A 197 -7.48 9.33 7.25
CA GLY A 197 -7.89 9.94 5.98
C GLY A 197 -7.55 11.42 6.00
N LEU A 198 -6.79 11.89 5.01
CA LEU A 198 -6.41 13.28 4.84
C LEU A 198 -6.82 13.77 3.45
N LYS A 199 -7.12 15.05 3.35
CA LYS A 199 -7.52 15.70 2.10
C LYS A 199 -6.90 17.08 1.96
N GLY A 200 -6.65 17.50 0.72
CA GLY A 200 -6.29 18.85 0.38
C GLY A 200 -7.36 19.44 -0.54
N HIS A 201 -7.70 20.70 -0.32
CA HIS A 201 -8.60 21.46 -1.16
C HIS A 201 -7.88 22.71 -1.68
N ARG A 202 -8.11 23.05 -2.93
CA ARG A 202 -7.73 24.36 -3.45
C ARG A 202 -8.58 25.41 -2.72
N SER A 203 -7.95 26.24 -1.91
CA SER A 203 -8.53 27.53 -1.56
C SER A 203 -8.65 28.30 -2.86
N GLN A 204 -9.85 28.54 -3.37
CA GLN A 204 -10.00 29.47 -4.48
C GLN A 204 -9.49 30.82 -3.95
N PRO A 205 -8.49 31.47 -4.58
CA PRO A 205 -8.21 32.85 -4.24
C PRO A 205 -9.50 33.64 -4.52
N GLU A 206 -9.99 34.36 -3.51
CA GLU A 206 -11.05 35.32 -3.70
C GLU A 206 -10.64 36.20 -4.87
N ARG A 207 -11.44 36.21 -5.94
CA ARG A 207 -11.22 37.17 -7.03
C ARG A 207 -11.39 38.55 -6.42
N PRO A 208 -10.40 39.41 -6.48
CA PRO A 208 -10.63 40.79 -6.10
C PRO A 208 -11.76 41.36 -6.98
N ALA A 209 -12.72 42.02 -6.32
CA ALA A 209 -13.85 42.68 -6.95
C ALA A 209 -13.40 43.84 -7.83
#